data_b29774808736e36a65e316dc3d5f4d34
#
_entry.id   b29774808736e36a65e316dc3d5f4d34
#
_cell.length_a   1.000
_cell.length_b   1.000
_cell.length_c   1.000
_cell.angle_alpha   90.00
_cell.angle_beta   90.00
_cell.angle_gamma   90.00
#
_symmetry.space_group_name_H-M   'P 1'
#
loop_
_entity.id
_entity.type
_entity.pdbx_description
1 polymer ?
#
loop_
_entity_poly.entity_id
_entity_poly.type
_entity_poly.pdbx_seq_one_letter_code
_entity_poly.pdbx_strand_id
1 'polypeptide(L)'
;MNISIGCDHAGPVYKTTISNHLKERGFLVKNCGTDGEESVDYPDFAHAVAHDIDNKTSELGVLICGSANGVAMTANKHSTIRAAIAWTPEIANLARTHNNANVICIPARFVSESEAVQIVDAFMDAKFEGGRHARRVGKIACCVFATLLGIGSAFAQNTEATEGLLSVKYAEMLDTNNLKSHLSIIASDGFEGRETGTRGAELAAAYLESYYISLGFKPYDGKSFTQQVPMISAQINGGTVTVGDNQYNIVSDFLVYPGIEELEIDTSAMVFAGYGIINEELNEYSGLDVKGKVVVVLSGDPRDEESVWANNTSIKREIADSLGAKAFVVLMKDPDYSTFKGRMKFYMMRKSTVLNRNKDGEGSAIPTFLLSDKSGDDWVSSIKGLKTVSKTRSKAEKKGVCPTGTIDHLWSHNIEMGSHKFKGLNVLAYLPGSDSILQEELVVITSHYDHIGIVDGEINNGADDDGSGTVTVMELARLYMEAHKDGNGPRRSVLFMNVVGEEKGLLGSEWYSDHPVFPLENTVANLNVDMVGRVDEAHADD
;
A
#
# COMPACT_ATOMS: atom_id res chain seq x y z
N MET A 1 28.23 19.75 -18.58
CA MET A 1 26.90 19.16 -18.64
C MET A 1 25.91 20.23 -18.18
N ASN A 2 24.83 20.41 -18.93
CA ASN A 2 23.77 21.37 -18.64
C ASN A 2 22.63 20.67 -17.92
N ILE A 3 22.10 21.29 -16.87
CA ILE A 3 21.02 20.77 -16.03
C ILE A 3 19.91 21.80 -15.95
N SER A 4 18.68 21.41 -16.20
CA SER A 4 17.51 22.25 -15.92
C SER A 4 16.89 21.88 -14.59
N ILE A 5 16.62 22.88 -13.73
CA ILE A 5 15.99 22.71 -12.45
C ILE A 5 14.69 23.49 -12.37
N GLY A 6 13.59 22.82 -12.00
CA GLY A 6 12.26 23.41 -11.87
C GLY A 6 11.67 23.11 -10.50
N CYS A 7 10.86 24.03 -9.97
CA CYS A 7 10.09 23.79 -8.77
C CYS A 7 8.79 24.59 -8.76
N ASP A 8 7.80 24.11 -8.02
CA ASP A 8 6.65 24.91 -7.59
C ASP A 8 6.96 25.69 -6.29
N HIS A 9 5.94 26.28 -5.70
CA HIS A 9 6.04 27.06 -4.45
C HIS A 9 6.53 26.26 -3.21
N ALA A 10 6.53 24.92 -3.26
CA ALA A 10 7.07 24.08 -2.17
C ALA A 10 8.59 23.89 -2.26
N GLY A 11 9.22 24.30 -3.37
CA GLY A 11 10.61 23.97 -3.66
C GLY A 11 11.65 25.09 -3.75
N PRO A 12 11.38 26.41 -3.56
CA PRO A 12 12.35 27.46 -3.85
C PRO A 12 13.66 27.34 -3.02
N VAL A 13 13.56 26.96 -1.75
CA VAL A 13 14.70 26.76 -0.86
C VAL A 13 15.55 25.58 -1.34
N TYR A 14 14.94 24.43 -1.59
CA TYR A 14 15.59 23.25 -2.15
C TYR A 14 16.24 23.51 -3.50
N LYS A 15 15.54 24.22 -4.40
CA LYS A 15 16.06 24.62 -5.71
C LYS A 15 17.33 25.45 -5.57
N THR A 16 17.32 26.40 -4.65
CA THR A 16 18.48 27.26 -4.40
C THR A 16 19.66 26.46 -3.87
N THR A 17 19.44 25.61 -2.86
CA THR A 17 20.46 24.75 -2.27
C THR A 17 21.06 23.79 -3.30
N ILE A 18 20.21 23.08 -4.04
CA ILE A 18 20.64 22.14 -5.09
C ILE A 18 21.36 22.87 -6.24
N SER A 19 20.84 24.03 -6.69
CA SER A 19 21.46 24.79 -7.77
C SER A 19 22.88 25.26 -7.40
N ASN A 20 23.08 25.74 -6.17
CA ASN A 20 24.39 26.18 -5.71
C ASN A 20 25.35 25.00 -5.63
N HIS A 21 24.92 23.89 -5.03
CA HIS A 21 25.72 22.67 -4.93
C HIS A 21 26.14 22.14 -6.34
N LEU A 22 25.21 22.07 -7.30
CA LEU A 22 25.51 21.63 -8.65
C LEU A 22 26.49 22.58 -9.36
N LYS A 23 26.38 23.90 -9.18
CA LYS A 23 27.32 24.89 -9.71
C LYS A 23 28.72 24.73 -9.11
N GLU A 24 28.83 24.47 -7.80
CA GLU A 24 30.11 24.17 -7.13
C GLU A 24 30.77 22.90 -7.68
N ARG A 25 29.98 21.91 -8.09
CA ARG A 25 30.42 20.70 -8.79
C ARG A 25 30.79 20.94 -10.27
N GLY A 26 30.64 22.16 -10.79
CA GLY A 26 31.01 22.53 -12.15
C GLY A 26 29.93 22.31 -13.21
N PHE A 27 28.66 22.11 -12.83
CA PHE A 27 27.55 22.00 -13.76
C PHE A 27 26.97 23.37 -14.12
N LEU A 28 26.44 23.48 -15.34
CA LEU A 28 25.70 24.67 -15.77
C LEU A 28 24.22 24.46 -15.47
N VAL A 29 23.67 25.23 -14.50
CA VAL A 29 22.30 25.05 -14.02
C VAL A 29 21.40 26.17 -14.56
N LYS A 30 20.37 25.79 -15.33
CA LYS A 30 19.30 26.67 -15.81
C LYS A 30 18.11 26.58 -14.84
N ASN A 31 17.68 27.73 -14.30
CA ASN A 31 16.50 27.84 -13.47
C ASN A 31 15.24 27.93 -14.35
N CYS A 32 14.33 26.96 -14.18
CA CYS A 32 13.02 26.89 -14.82
C CYS A 32 11.87 26.95 -13.79
N GLY A 33 12.19 27.09 -12.47
CA GLY A 33 11.20 27.07 -11.39
C GLY A 33 10.84 28.46 -10.87
N THR A 34 9.78 28.52 -10.03
CA THR A 34 9.45 29.76 -9.33
C THR A 34 10.52 30.10 -8.27
N ASP A 35 10.67 31.38 -7.99
CA ASP A 35 11.49 31.89 -6.88
C ASP A 35 10.61 32.39 -5.70
N GLY A 36 9.27 32.35 -5.84
CA GLY A 36 8.30 32.78 -4.85
C GLY A 36 7.68 31.64 -4.08
N GLU A 37 7.06 31.97 -2.95
CA GLU A 37 6.32 31.05 -2.08
C GLU A 37 4.80 31.06 -2.35
N GLU A 38 4.32 31.91 -3.25
CA GLU A 38 2.92 31.95 -3.65
C GLU A 38 2.58 30.70 -4.47
N SER A 39 1.36 30.18 -4.29
CA SER A 39 0.89 28.99 -5.00
C SER A 39 0.95 29.21 -6.53
N VAL A 40 1.55 28.27 -7.22
CA VAL A 40 1.73 28.29 -8.69
C VAL A 40 1.47 26.89 -9.25
N ASP A 41 1.15 26.82 -10.52
CA ASP A 41 0.87 25.58 -11.22
C ASP A 41 2.17 24.82 -11.54
N TYR A 42 2.39 23.71 -10.83
CA TYR A 42 3.59 22.88 -11.00
C TYR A 42 3.81 22.34 -12.43
N PRO A 43 2.75 22.09 -13.26
CA PRO A 43 2.95 21.60 -14.62
C PRO A 43 3.78 22.54 -15.49
N ASP A 44 3.61 23.85 -15.36
CA ASP A 44 4.33 24.83 -16.18
C ASP A 44 5.85 24.68 -16.04
N PHE A 45 6.31 24.46 -14.81
CA PHE A 45 7.73 24.28 -14.50
C PHE A 45 8.24 22.89 -14.89
N ALA A 46 7.39 21.88 -14.78
CA ALA A 46 7.71 20.52 -15.20
C ALA A 46 7.84 20.44 -16.74
N HIS A 47 6.93 21.06 -17.48
CA HIS A 47 7.02 21.18 -18.93
C HIS A 47 8.28 21.97 -19.36
N ALA A 48 8.63 23.04 -18.67
CA ALA A 48 9.82 23.83 -19.00
C ALA A 48 11.11 22.99 -18.90
N VAL A 49 11.27 22.20 -17.84
CA VAL A 49 12.40 21.28 -17.67
C VAL A 49 12.37 20.18 -18.73
N ALA A 50 11.22 19.58 -18.98
CA ALA A 50 11.05 18.54 -19.98
C ALA A 50 11.40 19.04 -21.40
N HIS A 51 10.93 20.21 -21.79
CA HIS A 51 11.26 20.84 -23.09
C HIS A 51 12.75 21.12 -23.26
N ASP A 52 13.46 21.52 -22.20
CA ASP A 52 14.90 21.73 -22.28
C ASP A 52 15.64 20.40 -22.60
N ILE A 53 15.18 19.30 -22.08
CA ILE A 53 15.75 17.97 -22.36
C ILE A 53 15.35 17.49 -23.76
N ASP A 54 14.09 17.63 -24.15
CA ASP A 54 13.59 17.30 -25.50
C ASP A 54 14.39 18.04 -26.58
N ASN A 55 14.65 19.32 -26.34
CA ASN A 55 15.41 20.18 -27.27
C ASN A 55 16.93 20.03 -27.10
N LYS A 56 17.41 19.13 -26.24
CA LYS A 56 18.84 18.92 -25.96
C LYS A 56 19.58 20.15 -25.44
N THR A 57 18.86 21.09 -24.84
CA THR A 57 19.43 22.28 -24.18
C THR A 57 20.03 21.89 -22.84
N SER A 58 19.44 20.86 -22.18
CA SER A 58 19.97 20.23 -20.98
C SER A 58 20.02 18.72 -21.17
N GLU A 59 20.99 18.06 -20.50
CA GLU A 59 21.14 16.61 -20.54
C GLU A 59 20.33 15.91 -19.44
N LEU A 60 20.15 16.57 -18.29
CA LEU A 60 19.41 16.05 -17.14
C LEU A 60 18.53 17.15 -16.54
N GLY A 61 17.48 16.71 -15.83
CA GLY A 61 16.55 17.57 -15.12
C GLY A 61 16.40 17.24 -13.65
N VAL A 62 16.12 18.27 -12.84
CA VAL A 62 15.72 18.15 -11.45
C VAL A 62 14.38 18.88 -11.29
N LEU A 63 13.38 18.20 -10.75
CA LEU A 63 12.07 18.77 -10.44
C LEU A 63 11.80 18.64 -8.94
N ILE A 64 11.27 19.70 -8.35
CA ILE A 64 11.03 19.78 -6.90
C ILE A 64 9.59 20.25 -6.69
N CYS A 65 8.82 19.47 -5.91
CA CYS A 65 7.42 19.76 -5.58
C CYS A 65 7.10 19.13 -4.23
N GLY A 66 6.01 19.48 -3.59
CA GLY A 66 5.64 19.00 -2.26
C GLY A 66 5.73 17.49 -2.12
N SER A 67 5.05 16.71 -2.98
CA SER A 67 5.09 15.24 -3.03
C SER A 67 5.87 14.68 -4.22
N ALA A 68 6.30 15.53 -5.14
CA ALA A 68 6.92 15.21 -6.42
C ALA A 68 6.04 14.42 -7.43
N ASN A 69 4.85 13.95 -7.04
CA ASN A 69 4.00 13.14 -7.92
C ASN A 69 3.57 13.92 -9.17
N GLY A 70 2.99 15.11 -9.01
CA GLY A 70 2.46 15.89 -10.12
C GLY A 70 3.53 16.29 -11.14
N VAL A 71 4.70 16.76 -10.69
CA VAL A 71 5.80 17.11 -11.60
C VAL A 71 6.37 15.89 -12.33
N ALA A 72 6.40 14.72 -11.70
CA ALA A 72 6.83 13.48 -12.33
C ALA A 72 5.82 13.02 -13.40
N MET A 73 4.52 13.05 -13.08
CA MET A 73 3.45 12.73 -14.04
C MET A 73 3.48 13.65 -15.26
N THR A 74 3.63 14.96 -15.03
CA THR A 74 3.70 15.96 -16.11
C THR A 74 4.93 15.75 -16.99
N ALA A 75 6.11 15.62 -16.39
CA ALA A 75 7.34 15.41 -17.15
C ALA A 75 7.28 14.12 -17.99
N ASN A 76 6.71 13.04 -17.49
CA ASN A 76 6.56 11.76 -18.20
C ASN A 76 5.53 11.80 -19.35
N LYS A 77 4.80 12.90 -19.56
CA LYS A 77 4.00 13.09 -20.78
C LYS A 77 4.85 13.40 -22.02
N HIS A 78 6.10 13.78 -21.82
CA HIS A 78 7.06 13.98 -22.90
C HIS A 78 7.75 12.67 -23.27
N SER A 79 7.73 12.31 -24.54
CA SER A 79 8.14 10.99 -25.03
C SER A 79 9.62 10.63 -24.77
N THR A 80 10.49 11.61 -24.63
CA THR A 80 11.92 11.39 -24.36
C THR A 80 12.24 11.42 -22.86
N ILE A 81 11.27 11.80 -21.99
CA ILE A 81 11.46 11.95 -20.56
C ILE A 81 11.20 10.64 -19.83
N ARG A 82 12.04 10.36 -18.88
CA ARG A 82 11.89 9.33 -17.86
C ARG A 82 12.14 9.99 -16.51
N ALA A 83 11.07 10.57 -15.95
CA ALA A 83 11.10 11.22 -14.66
C ALA A 83 10.81 10.21 -13.56
N ALA A 84 11.69 10.13 -12.56
CA ALA A 84 11.58 9.24 -11.42
C ALA A 84 11.52 10.04 -10.12
N ILE A 85 10.60 9.67 -9.21
CA ILE A 85 10.56 10.22 -7.86
C ILE A 85 11.58 9.47 -7.00
N ALA A 86 12.40 10.19 -6.23
CA ALA A 86 13.32 9.60 -5.30
C ALA A 86 13.29 10.32 -3.95
N TRP A 87 13.23 9.54 -2.89
CA TRP A 87 13.25 9.98 -1.49
C TRP A 87 14.45 9.43 -0.70
N THR A 88 15.30 8.63 -1.36
CA THR A 88 16.61 8.22 -0.85
C THR A 88 17.66 8.22 -1.96
N PRO A 89 18.95 8.37 -1.64
CA PRO A 89 20.05 8.26 -2.61
C PRO A 89 20.07 6.94 -3.38
N GLU A 90 19.69 5.82 -2.74
CA GLU A 90 19.62 4.50 -3.38
C GLU A 90 18.58 4.46 -4.49
N ILE A 91 17.38 4.98 -4.25
CA ILE A 91 16.32 5.03 -5.27
C ILE A 91 16.77 5.92 -6.44
N ALA A 92 17.41 7.04 -6.16
CA ALA A 92 17.95 7.92 -7.20
C ALA A 92 19.02 7.23 -8.07
N ASN A 93 19.91 6.47 -7.44
CA ASN A 93 20.90 5.66 -8.14
C ASN A 93 20.22 4.59 -9.02
N LEU A 94 19.27 3.83 -8.48
CA LEU A 94 18.52 2.81 -9.23
C LEU A 94 17.70 3.41 -10.38
N ALA A 95 17.09 4.57 -10.19
CA ALA A 95 16.38 5.27 -11.26
C ALA A 95 17.31 5.56 -12.45
N ARG A 96 18.55 5.91 -12.20
CA ARG A 96 19.54 6.17 -13.24
C ARG A 96 20.14 4.89 -13.81
N THR A 97 20.62 3.97 -12.96
CA THR A 97 21.33 2.75 -13.37
C THR A 97 20.41 1.76 -14.09
N HIS A 98 19.19 1.57 -13.62
CA HIS A 98 18.26 0.57 -14.13
C HIS A 98 17.25 1.15 -15.14
N ASN A 99 16.73 2.36 -14.93
CA ASN A 99 15.66 2.93 -15.74
C ASN A 99 16.14 4.01 -16.70
N ASN A 100 17.44 4.36 -16.68
CA ASN A 100 18.01 5.44 -17.48
C ASN A 100 17.19 6.73 -17.34
N ALA A 101 16.73 7.04 -16.12
CA ALA A 101 15.98 8.25 -15.85
C ALA A 101 16.81 9.48 -16.21
N ASN A 102 16.20 10.46 -16.87
CA ASN A 102 16.84 11.71 -17.25
C ASN A 102 16.28 12.92 -16.49
N VAL A 103 15.26 12.69 -15.66
CA VAL A 103 14.72 13.66 -14.72
C VAL A 103 14.57 12.99 -13.35
N ILE A 104 15.04 13.67 -12.28
CA ILE A 104 14.80 13.26 -10.90
C ILE A 104 13.81 14.22 -10.25
N CYS A 105 12.82 13.69 -9.53
CA CYS A 105 11.78 14.45 -8.86
C CYS A 105 11.92 14.30 -7.34
N ILE A 106 12.09 15.42 -6.64
CA ILE A 106 12.38 15.50 -5.21
C ILE A 106 11.12 15.89 -4.44
N PRO A 107 10.64 15.05 -3.49
CA PRO A 107 9.46 15.35 -2.67
C PRO A 107 9.83 16.24 -1.47
N ALA A 108 9.82 17.55 -1.65
CA ALA A 108 10.32 18.54 -0.68
C ALA A 108 9.66 18.50 0.72
N ARG A 109 8.45 17.94 0.85
CA ARG A 109 7.78 17.79 2.16
C ARG A 109 8.19 16.52 2.91
N PHE A 110 8.98 15.64 2.29
CA PHE A 110 9.29 14.29 2.81
C PHE A 110 10.78 14.03 2.97
N VAL A 111 11.63 14.95 2.51
CA VAL A 111 13.09 14.86 2.64
C VAL A 111 13.63 16.21 3.13
N SER A 112 14.73 16.20 3.86
CA SER A 112 15.45 17.42 4.23
C SER A 112 16.27 17.97 3.05
N GLU A 113 16.70 19.23 3.12
CA GLU A 113 17.56 19.83 2.09
C GLU A 113 18.89 19.05 1.91
N SER A 114 19.47 18.55 3.00
CA SER A 114 20.70 17.76 2.95
C SER A 114 20.48 16.41 2.27
N GLU A 115 19.37 15.74 2.52
CA GLU A 115 18.99 14.49 1.82
C GLU A 115 18.70 14.76 0.34
N ALA A 116 18.02 15.87 0.02
CA ALA A 116 17.76 16.24 -1.36
C ALA A 116 19.05 16.44 -2.17
N VAL A 117 20.08 17.04 -1.58
CA VAL A 117 21.42 17.14 -2.19
C VAL A 117 22.05 15.77 -2.39
N GLN A 118 21.99 14.87 -1.41
CA GLN A 118 22.52 13.50 -1.54
C GLN A 118 21.78 12.68 -2.61
N ILE A 119 20.45 12.83 -2.70
CA ILE A 119 19.64 12.21 -3.74
C ILE A 119 20.07 12.69 -5.13
N VAL A 120 20.25 13.99 -5.31
CA VAL A 120 20.70 14.56 -6.57
C VAL A 120 22.11 14.09 -6.89
N ASP A 121 23.03 14.06 -5.94
CA ASP A 121 24.39 13.55 -6.14
C ASP A 121 24.39 12.09 -6.61
N ALA A 122 23.64 11.24 -5.94
CA ALA A 122 23.51 9.83 -6.33
C ALA A 122 22.97 9.65 -7.76
N PHE A 123 22.00 10.50 -8.16
CA PHE A 123 21.46 10.50 -9.51
C PHE A 123 22.49 10.99 -10.55
N MET A 124 23.25 12.06 -10.24
CA MET A 124 24.21 12.65 -11.15
C MET A 124 25.44 11.77 -11.38
N ASP A 125 25.87 11.03 -10.34
CA ASP A 125 27.07 10.20 -10.39
C ASP A 125 26.81 8.81 -11.00
N ALA A 126 25.54 8.37 -11.01
CA ALA A 126 25.14 7.07 -11.54
C ALA A 126 25.18 7.04 -13.08
N LYS A 127 25.49 5.85 -13.62
CA LYS A 127 25.51 5.60 -15.07
C LYS A 127 24.59 4.43 -15.40
N PHE A 128 23.89 4.55 -16.52
CA PHE A 128 23.01 3.48 -17.01
C PHE A 128 23.80 2.19 -17.29
N GLU A 129 23.36 1.08 -16.70
CA GLU A 129 24.03 -0.21 -16.82
C GLU A 129 23.80 -0.93 -18.17
N GLY A 130 22.74 -0.55 -18.90
CA GLY A 130 22.44 -1.20 -20.18
C GLY A 130 21.98 -2.65 -20.02
N GLY A 131 22.38 -3.55 -20.93
CA GLY A 131 22.08 -4.97 -20.86
C GLY A 131 20.57 -5.28 -20.75
N ARG A 132 20.17 -6.07 -19.72
CA ARG A 132 18.75 -6.38 -19.46
C ARG A 132 17.89 -5.13 -19.21
N HIS A 133 18.50 -4.09 -18.64
CA HIS A 133 17.81 -2.84 -18.35
C HIS A 133 17.54 -2.04 -19.62
N ALA A 134 18.44 -2.02 -20.61
CA ALA A 134 18.20 -1.36 -21.89
C ALA A 134 16.97 -1.93 -22.62
N ARG A 135 16.78 -3.28 -22.59
CA ARG A 135 15.60 -3.92 -23.16
C ARG A 135 14.31 -3.48 -22.45
N ARG A 136 14.34 -3.29 -21.12
CA ARG A 136 13.18 -2.82 -20.34
C ARG A 136 12.89 -1.36 -20.60
N VAL A 137 13.93 -0.51 -20.58
CA VAL A 137 13.82 0.92 -20.89
C VAL A 137 13.27 1.16 -22.28
N GLY A 138 13.71 0.37 -23.29
CA GLY A 138 13.18 0.42 -24.65
C GLY A 138 11.68 0.09 -24.77
N LYS A 139 11.09 -0.54 -23.74
CA LYS A 139 9.66 -0.82 -23.66
C LYS A 139 8.86 0.27 -22.93
N ILE A 140 9.51 1.18 -22.20
CA ILE A 140 8.83 2.30 -21.53
C ILE A 140 8.25 3.27 -22.55
N ALA A 141 9.03 3.57 -23.61
CA ALA A 141 8.54 4.36 -24.75
C ALA A 141 8.06 3.36 -25.82
N CYS A 142 6.84 2.86 -25.71
CA CYS A 142 6.26 2.03 -26.76
C CYS A 142 5.70 2.89 -27.88
N CYS A 143 6.60 3.62 -28.57
CA CYS A 143 6.41 4.03 -29.95
C CYS A 143 7.25 3.06 -30.80
N VAL A 144 6.60 2.07 -31.38
CA VAL A 144 7.24 1.20 -32.38
C VAL A 144 7.58 2.06 -33.60
N PHE A 145 8.80 2.58 -33.64
CA PHE A 145 9.40 2.99 -34.91
C PHE A 145 9.82 1.72 -35.68
N ALA A 146 8.91 1.23 -36.47
CA ALA A 146 9.27 0.33 -37.58
C ALA A 146 9.95 1.19 -38.64
N THR A 147 11.29 1.25 -38.61
CA THR A 147 12.09 1.64 -39.78
C THR A 147 12.01 0.52 -40.80
N LEU A 148 11.03 0.60 -41.68
CA LEU A 148 11.04 -0.01 -43.00
C LEU A 148 10.76 1.09 -44.02
N LEU A 149 11.84 1.40 -44.73
CA LEU A 149 11.94 2.15 -46.00
C LEU A 149 10.62 2.48 -46.72
N GLY A 150 10.33 3.75 -46.74
CA GLY A 150 9.79 4.46 -47.88
C GLY A 150 8.69 3.82 -48.72
N ILE A 151 7.49 3.68 -48.17
CA ILE A 151 6.17 3.74 -48.83
C ILE A 151 5.16 3.66 -47.67
N GLY A 152 4.75 4.77 -47.08
CA GLY A 152 3.75 4.69 -46.01
C GLY A 152 3.47 5.96 -45.21
N SER A 153 4.03 7.12 -45.61
CA SER A 153 3.79 8.38 -44.88
C SER A 153 2.37 8.98 -45.05
N ALA A 154 1.48 8.28 -45.76
CA ALA A 154 0.09 8.72 -45.94
C ALA A 154 -0.91 7.95 -45.04
N PHE A 155 -0.52 6.80 -44.42
CA PHE A 155 -1.42 6.00 -43.59
C PHE A 155 -1.24 6.22 -42.08
N ALA A 156 -0.05 6.62 -41.60
CA ALA A 156 0.23 6.81 -40.18
C ALA A 156 -0.43 8.08 -39.60
N GLN A 157 -0.57 9.13 -40.39
CA GLN A 157 -1.25 10.36 -39.95
C GLN A 157 -2.78 10.22 -39.85
N ASN A 158 -3.37 9.24 -40.55
CA ASN A 158 -4.80 9.00 -40.47
C ASN A 158 -5.21 8.08 -39.30
N THR A 159 -4.33 7.23 -38.77
CA THR A 159 -4.65 6.33 -37.66
C THR A 159 -4.71 7.03 -36.31
N GLU A 160 -3.74 7.88 -35.99
CA GLU A 160 -3.75 8.67 -34.74
C GLU A 160 -4.92 9.65 -34.66
N ALA A 161 -5.24 10.34 -35.78
CA ALA A 161 -6.40 11.22 -35.86
C ALA A 161 -7.73 10.45 -35.79
N THR A 162 -7.78 9.21 -36.30
CA THR A 162 -8.97 8.38 -36.28
C THR A 162 -9.18 7.73 -34.92
N GLU A 163 -8.11 7.29 -34.23
CA GLU A 163 -8.17 6.75 -32.86
C GLU A 163 -8.60 7.83 -31.85
N GLY A 164 -8.10 9.07 -31.98
CA GLY A 164 -8.56 10.21 -31.19
C GLY A 164 -10.04 10.54 -31.40
N LEU A 165 -10.53 10.47 -32.64
CA LEU A 165 -11.95 10.67 -32.98
C LEU A 165 -12.84 9.54 -32.45
N LEU A 166 -12.35 8.29 -32.41
CA LEU A 166 -13.10 7.14 -31.87
C LEU A 166 -13.25 7.21 -30.35
N SER A 167 -12.19 7.60 -29.63
CA SER A 167 -12.27 7.76 -28.17
C SER A 167 -13.27 8.85 -27.77
N VAL A 168 -13.29 9.97 -28.48
CA VAL A 168 -14.28 11.04 -28.30
C VAL A 168 -15.69 10.54 -28.60
N LYS A 169 -15.88 9.81 -29.71
CA LYS A 169 -17.20 9.23 -30.07
C LYS A 169 -17.77 8.40 -28.91
N TYR A 170 -16.98 7.50 -28.31
CA TYR A 170 -17.49 6.66 -27.24
C TYR A 170 -17.59 7.40 -25.91
N ALA A 171 -16.72 8.40 -25.64
CA ALA A 171 -16.86 9.26 -24.47
C ALA A 171 -18.17 10.08 -24.50
N GLU A 172 -18.58 10.57 -25.68
CA GLU A 172 -19.86 11.27 -25.86
C GLU A 172 -21.11 10.37 -25.65
N MET A 173 -20.93 9.04 -25.68
CA MET A 173 -22.00 8.07 -25.40
C MET A 173 -22.18 7.80 -23.89
N LEU A 174 -21.38 8.43 -23.02
CA LEU A 174 -21.54 8.32 -21.58
C LEU A 174 -22.92 8.83 -21.16
N ASP A 175 -23.65 8.00 -20.42
CA ASP A 175 -25.03 8.32 -20.00
C ASP A 175 -25.09 8.55 -18.48
N THR A 176 -25.16 9.82 -18.11
CA THR A 176 -25.28 10.23 -16.70
C THR A 176 -26.57 9.73 -16.04
N ASN A 177 -27.64 9.48 -16.81
CA ASN A 177 -28.88 8.90 -16.27
C ASN A 177 -28.68 7.42 -15.95
N ASN A 178 -27.92 6.71 -16.78
CA ASN A 178 -27.55 5.32 -16.52
C ASN A 178 -26.71 5.21 -15.24
N LEU A 179 -25.68 6.04 -15.11
CA LEU A 179 -24.87 6.13 -13.88
C LEU A 179 -25.72 6.39 -12.64
N LYS A 180 -26.61 7.40 -12.69
CA LYS A 180 -27.52 7.73 -11.58
C LYS A 180 -28.47 6.58 -11.24
N SER A 181 -28.98 5.89 -12.24
CA SER A 181 -29.89 4.76 -12.04
C SER A 181 -29.21 3.61 -11.33
N HIS A 182 -28.02 3.21 -11.79
CA HIS A 182 -27.24 2.16 -11.15
C HIS A 182 -26.80 2.55 -9.75
N LEU A 183 -26.35 3.79 -9.54
CA LEU A 183 -25.95 4.31 -8.23
C LEU A 183 -27.14 4.29 -7.25
N SER A 184 -28.32 4.74 -7.70
CA SER A 184 -29.53 4.73 -6.87
C SER A 184 -29.95 3.31 -6.46
N ILE A 185 -29.62 2.30 -7.25
CA ILE A 185 -29.88 0.89 -6.92
C ILE A 185 -28.84 0.38 -5.94
N ILE A 186 -27.55 0.47 -6.28
CA ILE A 186 -26.48 -0.16 -5.50
C ILE A 186 -26.28 0.52 -4.14
N ALA A 187 -26.58 1.81 -4.04
CA ALA A 187 -26.55 2.59 -2.80
C ALA A 187 -27.93 2.68 -2.11
N SER A 188 -28.88 1.80 -2.45
CA SER A 188 -30.17 1.76 -1.75
C SER A 188 -30.09 0.93 -0.46
N ASP A 189 -31.03 1.17 0.46
CA ASP A 189 -31.18 0.42 1.70
C ASP A 189 -31.37 -1.09 1.47
N GLY A 190 -31.88 -1.49 0.29
CA GLY A 190 -32.02 -2.89 -0.09
C GLY A 190 -30.71 -3.67 -0.18
N PHE A 191 -29.59 -2.96 -0.32
CA PHE A 191 -28.25 -3.52 -0.33
C PHE A 191 -27.54 -3.44 1.03
N GLU A 192 -28.24 -2.98 2.09
CA GLU A 192 -27.77 -3.05 3.50
C GLU A 192 -26.36 -2.46 3.71
N GLY A 193 -25.97 -1.47 2.88
CA GLY A 193 -24.62 -0.87 2.93
C GLY A 193 -23.48 -1.81 2.53
N ARG A 194 -23.75 -2.92 1.86
CA ARG A 194 -22.80 -3.82 1.16
C ARG A 194 -21.58 -4.29 1.97
N GLU A 195 -21.72 -4.43 3.31
CA GLU A 195 -20.59 -4.89 4.12
C GLU A 195 -20.10 -6.27 3.66
N THR A 196 -18.79 -6.40 3.50
CA THR A 196 -18.11 -7.65 3.14
C THR A 196 -18.55 -8.81 4.03
N GLY A 197 -18.99 -9.91 3.41
CA GLY A 197 -19.48 -11.10 4.11
C GLY A 197 -20.91 -11.01 4.61
N THR A 198 -21.67 -10.02 4.15
CA THR A 198 -23.11 -9.90 4.42
C THR A 198 -23.93 -10.14 3.16
N ARG A 199 -25.24 -10.32 3.35
CA ARG A 199 -26.21 -10.43 2.25
C ARG A 199 -26.17 -9.23 1.30
N GLY A 200 -25.91 -8.02 1.82
CA GLY A 200 -25.82 -6.81 1.01
C GLY A 200 -24.69 -6.88 -0.03
N ALA A 201 -23.51 -7.37 0.38
CA ALA A 201 -22.39 -7.58 -0.55
C ALA A 201 -22.68 -8.69 -1.56
N GLU A 202 -23.34 -9.78 -1.16
CA GLU A 202 -23.75 -10.85 -2.09
C GLU A 202 -24.73 -10.36 -3.15
N LEU A 203 -25.69 -9.52 -2.77
CA LEU A 203 -26.64 -8.91 -3.70
C LEU A 203 -25.93 -7.97 -4.68
N ALA A 204 -24.94 -7.19 -4.20
CA ALA A 204 -24.17 -6.30 -5.05
C ALA A 204 -23.34 -7.09 -6.08
N ALA A 205 -22.67 -8.16 -5.66
CA ALA A 205 -21.95 -9.05 -6.58
C ALA A 205 -22.86 -9.65 -7.64
N ALA A 206 -24.03 -10.15 -7.24
CA ALA A 206 -25.02 -10.71 -8.17
C ALA A 206 -25.59 -9.66 -9.14
N TYR A 207 -25.77 -8.43 -8.68
CA TYR A 207 -26.19 -7.31 -9.51
C TYR A 207 -25.15 -6.99 -10.59
N LEU A 208 -23.89 -6.87 -10.21
CA LEU A 208 -22.76 -6.63 -11.11
C LEU A 208 -22.62 -7.75 -12.15
N GLU A 209 -22.65 -9.01 -11.70
CA GLU A 209 -22.61 -10.17 -12.60
C GLU A 209 -23.75 -10.12 -13.63
N SER A 210 -24.98 -9.88 -13.16
CA SER A 210 -26.15 -9.77 -14.03
C SER A 210 -26.03 -8.64 -15.05
N TYR A 211 -25.44 -7.52 -14.64
CA TYR A 211 -25.18 -6.39 -15.53
C TYR A 211 -24.19 -6.75 -16.63
N TYR A 212 -23.04 -7.35 -16.29
CA TYR A 212 -22.05 -7.76 -17.28
C TYR A 212 -22.59 -8.82 -18.25
N ILE A 213 -23.40 -9.75 -17.77
CA ILE A 213 -24.11 -10.71 -18.63
C ILE A 213 -25.04 -9.97 -19.62
N SER A 214 -25.78 -8.97 -19.14
CA SER A 214 -26.71 -8.21 -19.98
C SER A 214 -26.02 -7.42 -21.10
N LEU A 215 -24.80 -6.99 -20.89
CA LEU A 215 -23.96 -6.33 -21.90
C LEU A 215 -23.41 -7.31 -22.96
N GLY A 216 -23.42 -8.61 -22.68
CA GLY A 216 -22.90 -9.64 -23.57
C GLY A 216 -21.46 -10.08 -23.27
N PHE A 217 -20.90 -9.72 -22.12
CA PHE A 217 -19.64 -10.30 -21.66
C PHE A 217 -19.76 -11.81 -21.48
N LYS A 218 -18.63 -12.48 -21.56
CA LYS A 218 -18.53 -13.91 -21.24
C LYS A 218 -17.70 -14.10 -19.98
N PRO A 219 -17.95 -15.18 -19.21
CA PRO A 219 -17.11 -15.53 -18.08
C PRO A 219 -15.63 -15.63 -18.50
N TYR A 220 -14.72 -15.10 -17.67
CA TYR A 220 -13.29 -15.07 -17.97
C TYR A 220 -12.66 -16.46 -18.14
N ASP A 221 -13.21 -17.47 -17.48
CA ASP A 221 -12.80 -18.89 -17.55
C ASP A 221 -13.81 -19.78 -18.31
N GLY A 222 -14.82 -19.16 -18.94
CA GLY A 222 -15.93 -19.85 -19.59
C GLY A 222 -16.97 -20.42 -18.62
N LYS A 223 -16.88 -20.18 -17.31
CA LYS A 223 -17.77 -20.74 -16.29
C LYS A 223 -18.32 -19.70 -15.30
N SER A 224 -17.50 -18.76 -14.83
CA SER A 224 -17.84 -17.83 -13.77
C SER A 224 -17.39 -16.41 -14.08
N PHE A 225 -18.19 -15.44 -13.66
CA PHE A 225 -17.81 -14.02 -13.58
C PHE A 225 -17.17 -13.68 -12.24
N THR A 226 -17.09 -14.63 -11.30
CA THR A 226 -16.63 -14.35 -9.94
C THR A 226 -15.39 -15.16 -9.58
N GLN A 227 -14.43 -14.47 -8.96
CA GLN A 227 -13.32 -15.09 -8.25
C GLN A 227 -13.68 -15.16 -6.76
N GLN A 228 -13.65 -16.35 -6.18
CA GLN A 228 -13.89 -16.53 -4.76
C GLN A 228 -12.69 -16.07 -3.93
N VAL A 229 -12.96 -15.20 -2.97
CA VAL A 229 -11.97 -14.68 -2.01
C VAL A 229 -12.26 -15.31 -0.65
N PRO A 230 -11.48 -16.30 -0.21
CA PRO A 230 -11.69 -16.95 1.07
C PRO A 230 -11.33 -16.00 2.22
N MET A 231 -12.24 -15.78 3.13
CA MET A 231 -12.11 -14.87 4.26
C MET A 231 -12.47 -15.52 5.56
N ILE A 232 -11.90 -15.02 6.65
CA ILE A 232 -12.30 -15.34 8.00
C ILE A 232 -12.54 -14.05 8.76
N SER A 233 -13.70 -13.97 9.38
CA SER A 233 -14.04 -12.91 10.31
C SER A 233 -13.83 -13.42 11.73
N ALA A 234 -13.13 -12.64 12.55
CA ALA A 234 -12.85 -12.99 13.93
C ALA A 234 -13.14 -11.81 14.87
N GLN A 235 -13.62 -12.13 16.06
CA GLN A 235 -13.87 -11.18 17.14
C GLN A 235 -13.43 -11.76 18.46
N ILE A 236 -12.78 -10.95 19.28
CA ILE A 236 -12.47 -11.33 20.66
C ILE A 236 -13.73 -11.17 21.50
N ASN A 237 -14.17 -12.25 22.13
CA ASN A 237 -15.35 -12.26 23.02
C ASN A 237 -14.95 -12.09 24.49
N GLY A 238 -13.73 -12.47 24.83
CA GLY A 238 -13.20 -12.38 26.19
C GLY A 238 -11.78 -12.92 26.25
N GLY A 239 -11.20 -12.93 27.43
CA GLY A 239 -9.92 -13.59 27.64
C GLY A 239 -9.25 -13.24 28.96
N THR A 240 -8.42 -14.17 29.41
CA THR A 240 -7.62 -14.05 30.61
C THR A 240 -6.17 -14.48 30.36
N VAL A 241 -5.28 -13.88 31.11
CA VAL A 241 -3.89 -14.29 31.27
C VAL A 241 -3.66 -14.55 32.74
N THR A 242 -3.00 -15.65 33.08
CA THR A 242 -2.58 -15.94 34.44
C THR A 242 -1.07 -16.08 34.52
N VAL A 243 -0.45 -15.41 35.48
CA VAL A 243 0.99 -15.48 35.73
C VAL A 243 1.20 -15.72 37.22
N GLY A 244 1.69 -16.91 37.57
CA GLY A 244 1.71 -17.35 38.96
C GLY A 244 0.29 -17.39 39.54
N ASP A 245 0.07 -16.66 40.64
CA ASP A 245 -1.24 -16.57 41.32
C ASP A 245 -2.08 -15.36 40.81
N ASN A 246 -1.55 -14.53 39.89
CA ASN A 246 -2.21 -13.32 39.43
C ASN A 246 -2.96 -13.57 38.12
N GLN A 247 -4.23 -13.15 38.08
CA GLN A 247 -5.05 -13.18 36.87
C GLN A 247 -5.23 -11.77 36.31
N TYR A 248 -5.08 -11.62 34.99
CA TYR A 248 -5.26 -10.40 34.21
C TYR A 248 -6.41 -10.61 33.23
N ASN A 249 -7.26 -9.60 33.06
CA ASN A 249 -8.39 -9.63 32.14
C ASN A 249 -8.11 -8.78 30.91
N ILE A 250 -8.56 -9.27 29.75
CA ILE A 250 -8.43 -8.57 28.50
C ILE A 250 -9.11 -7.19 28.56
N VAL A 251 -8.55 -6.20 27.88
CA VAL A 251 -9.00 -4.79 27.84
C VAL A 251 -8.77 -4.03 29.15
N SER A 252 -9.05 -4.64 30.32
CA SER A 252 -8.76 -3.96 31.61
C SER A 252 -7.27 -3.95 31.93
N ASP A 253 -6.59 -5.08 31.80
CA ASP A 253 -5.23 -5.30 32.26
C ASP A 253 -4.24 -5.56 31.15
N PHE A 254 -4.68 -6.15 30.03
CA PHE A 254 -3.82 -6.37 28.85
C PHE A 254 -4.58 -6.16 27.54
N LEU A 255 -3.79 -5.97 26.49
CA LEU A 255 -4.22 -6.03 25.10
C LEU A 255 -3.54 -7.21 24.41
N VAL A 256 -4.17 -7.75 23.37
CA VAL A 256 -3.59 -8.83 22.58
C VAL A 256 -3.77 -8.52 21.10
N TYR A 257 -2.73 -8.80 20.31
CA TYR A 257 -2.87 -8.98 18.88
C TYR A 257 -3.06 -10.47 18.62
N PRO A 258 -4.30 -10.93 18.48
CA PRO A 258 -4.59 -12.34 18.25
C PRO A 258 -4.20 -12.69 16.82
N GLY A 259 -3.94 -13.98 16.61
CA GLY A 259 -4.23 -14.60 15.35
C GLY A 259 -5.75 -14.67 15.11
N ILE A 260 -6.16 -15.39 14.08
CA ILE A 260 -7.57 -15.64 13.74
C ILE A 260 -8.14 -16.90 14.40
N GLU A 261 -7.35 -17.58 15.22
CA GLU A 261 -7.68 -18.84 15.88
C GLU A 261 -7.76 -18.64 17.39
N GLU A 262 -8.51 -19.51 18.07
CA GLU A 262 -8.52 -19.56 19.53
C GLU A 262 -7.10 -19.74 20.06
N LEU A 263 -6.74 -18.93 21.05
CA LEU A 263 -5.42 -18.95 21.66
C LEU A 263 -5.55 -19.49 23.08
N GLU A 264 -5.08 -20.70 23.27
CA GLU A 264 -5.04 -21.33 24.58
C GLU A 264 -3.63 -21.89 24.84
N ILE A 265 -3.07 -21.56 25.99
CA ILE A 265 -1.88 -22.20 26.53
C ILE A 265 -2.15 -22.54 27.98
N ASP A 266 -2.19 -23.82 28.30
CA ASP A 266 -2.43 -24.31 29.66
C ASP A 266 -1.37 -23.80 30.63
N THR A 267 -0.09 -24.00 30.29
CA THR A 267 1.04 -23.52 31.09
C THR A 267 2.30 -23.49 30.28
N SER A 268 3.09 -22.40 30.43
CA SER A 268 4.39 -22.27 29.79
C SER A 268 5.35 -21.51 30.68
N ALA A 269 6.62 -21.90 30.66
CA ALA A 269 7.69 -21.14 31.28
C ALA A 269 7.89 -19.81 30.56
N MET A 270 8.43 -18.83 31.27
CA MET A 270 8.67 -17.48 30.78
C MET A 270 10.17 -17.15 30.80
N VAL A 271 10.59 -16.40 29.81
CA VAL A 271 11.95 -15.82 29.75
C VAL A 271 11.87 -14.32 29.49
N PHE A 272 12.71 -13.56 30.17
CA PHE A 272 12.85 -12.14 29.99
C PHE A 272 14.08 -11.87 29.10
N ALA A 273 13.86 -11.32 27.93
CA ALA A 273 14.88 -11.05 26.92
C ALA A 273 15.19 -9.54 26.79
N GLY A 274 15.19 -8.80 27.91
CA GLY A 274 15.52 -7.38 27.90
C GLY A 274 14.59 -6.58 27.00
N TYR A 275 15.13 -5.93 25.96
CA TYR A 275 14.37 -5.23 24.93
C TYR A 275 14.11 -6.10 23.68
N GLY A 276 14.61 -7.33 23.67
CA GLY A 276 14.42 -8.26 22.55
C GLY A 276 15.25 -7.92 21.31
N ILE A 277 16.41 -7.31 21.49
CA ILE A 277 17.26 -6.80 20.41
C ILE A 277 18.33 -7.82 20.05
N ILE A 278 18.47 -8.10 18.73
CA ILE A 278 19.61 -8.83 18.15
C ILE A 278 20.18 -7.98 17.00
N ASN A 279 21.42 -7.54 17.15
CA ASN A 279 22.19 -6.89 16.09
C ASN A 279 23.68 -7.25 16.25
N GLU A 280 24.56 -6.65 15.46
CA GLU A 280 26.01 -6.93 15.49
C GLU A 280 26.66 -6.68 16.85
N GLU A 281 26.13 -5.74 17.65
CA GLU A 281 26.69 -5.31 18.93
C GLU A 281 26.02 -5.96 20.15
N LEU A 282 24.76 -6.39 20.00
CA LEU A 282 23.92 -6.83 21.12
C LEU A 282 23.07 -8.03 20.73
N ASN A 283 23.11 -9.06 21.57
CA ASN A 283 22.19 -10.20 21.49
C ASN A 283 21.60 -10.48 22.86
N GLU A 284 20.39 -9.96 23.10
CA GLU A 284 19.69 -10.12 24.38
C GLU A 284 19.04 -11.52 24.57
N TYR A 285 19.09 -12.36 23.55
CA TYR A 285 18.68 -13.77 23.64
C TYR A 285 19.85 -14.72 23.96
N SER A 286 21.08 -14.19 24.02
CA SER A 286 22.26 -15.02 24.27
C SER A 286 22.16 -15.75 25.61
N GLY A 287 22.26 -17.09 25.57
CA GLY A 287 22.16 -17.95 26.73
C GLY A 287 20.75 -18.19 27.26
N LEU A 288 19.70 -17.68 26.59
CA LEU A 288 18.32 -17.98 26.91
C LEU A 288 17.83 -19.21 26.15
N ASP A 289 17.16 -20.11 26.84
CA ASP A 289 16.37 -21.18 26.23
C ASP A 289 14.95 -20.66 25.98
N VAL A 290 14.67 -20.30 24.71
CA VAL A 290 13.42 -19.65 24.28
C VAL A 290 12.38 -20.65 23.79
N LYS A 291 12.86 -21.80 23.25
CA LYS A 291 11.98 -22.75 22.55
C LYS A 291 10.84 -23.26 23.44
N GLY A 292 9.62 -23.07 22.96
CA GLY A 292 8.40 -23.51 23.66
C GLY A 292 8.01 -22.65 24.85
N LYS A 293 8.63 -21.47 25.04
CA LYS A 293 8.37 -20.58 26.17
C LYS A 293 7.71 -19.28 25.74
N VAL A 294 7.23 -18.53 26.73
CA VAL A 294 6.74 -17.16 26.53
C VAL A 294 7.90 -16.19 26.69
N VAL A 295 8.13 -15.36 25.69
CA VAL A 295 9.16 -14.34 25.70
C VAL A 295 8.60 -13.02 26.17
N VAL A 296 9.20 -12.44 27.20
CA VAL A 296 8.84 -11.13 27.76
C VAL A 296 9.93 -10.14 27.41
N VAL A 297 9.53 -9.00 26.82
CA VAL A 297 10.44 -7.91 26.46
C VAL A 297 9.92 -6.55 26.93
N LEU A 298 10.81 -5.57 26.99
CA LEU A 298 10.47 -4.17 27.19
C LEU A 298 10.22 -3.47 25.83
N SER A 299 9.24 -2.58 25.78
CA SER A 299 9.07 -1.66 24.64
C SER A 299 10.22 -0.67 24.55
N GLY A 300 10.55 -0.20 23.35
CA GLY A 300 11.61 0.78 23.12
C GLY A 300 12.97 0.15 22.80
N ASP A 301 13.98 1.00 22.70
CA ASP A 301 15.42 0.69 22.68
C ASP A 301 16.11 1.58 23.72
N PRO A 302 16.89 1.04 24.68
CA PRO A 302 17.49 1.86 25.73
C PRO A 302 18.66 2.74 25.25
N ARG A 303 19.14 2.55 24.01
CA ARG A 303 20.29 3.23 23.43
C ARG A 303 19.88 4.34 22.47
N ASP A 304 18.75 4.15 21.77
CA ASP A 304 18.28 5.05 20.71
C ASP A 304 16.76 4.96 20.58
N GLU A 305 16.07 6.04 20.94
CA GLU A 305 14.61 6.14 20.87
C GLU A 305 14.08 6.21 19.41
N GLU A 306 14.93 6.55 18.45
CA GLU A 306 14.59 6.65 17.02
C GLU A 306 14.97 5.37 16.25
N SER A 307 15.61 4.42 16.90
CA SER A 307 16.02 3.17 16.26
C SER A 307 14.83 2.36 15.72
N VAL A 308 15.07 1.54 14.71
CA VAL A 308 14.09 0.59 14.19
C VAL A 308 13.56 -0.35 15.29
N TRP A 309 14.36 -0.64 16.31
CA TRP A 309 14.01 -1.48 17.47
C TRP A 309 13.08 -0.78 18.45
N ALA A 310 13.17 0.55 18.56
CA ALA A 310 12.32 1.34 19.45
C ALA A 310 10.86 1.34 18.98
N ASN A 311 10.65 1.45 17.67
CA ASN A 311 9.35 1.71 17.08
C ASN A 311 8.70 0.50 16.39
N ASN A 312 9.43 -0.62 16.24
CA ASN A 312 8.93 -1.80 15.53
C ASN A 312 8.87 -3.06 16.42
N THR A 313 7.72 -3.28 17.05
CA THR A 313 7.46 -4.48 17.86
C THR A 313 7.41 -5.75 17.01
N SER A 314 7.07 -5.66 15.73
CA SER A 314 6.95 -6.83 14.85
C SER A 314 8.30 -7.51 14.62
N ILE A 315 9.37 -6.76 14.41
CA ILE A 315 10.73 -7.33 14.27
C ILE A 315 11.10 -8.15 15.51
N LYS A 316 10.82 -7.62 16.70
CA LYS A 316 11.13 -8.32 17.97
C LYS A 316 10.32 -9.60 18.13
N ARG A 317 9.05 -9.59 17.72
CA ARG A 317 8.19 -10.77 17.70
C ARG A 317 8.70 -11.82 16.73
N GLU A 318 9.05 -11.41 15.50
CA GLU A 318 9.58 -12.32 14.46
C GLU A 318 10.86 -13.02 14.92
N ILE A 319 11.73 -12.34 15.65
CA ILE A 319 12.90 -12.95 16.27
C ILE A 319 12.49 -13.99 17.32
N ALA A 320 11.58 -13.64 18.23
CA ALA A 320 11.12 -14.59 19.25
C ALA A 320 10.46 -15.82 18.62
N ASP A 321 9.66 -15.62 17.57
CA ASP A 321 9.00 -16.67 16.79
C ASP A 321 10.04 -17.58 16.10
N SER A 322 11.04 -17.01 15.43
CA SER A 322 12.12 -17.76 14.80
C SER A 322 12.95 -18.60 15.77
N LEU A 323 13.01 -18.18 17.04
CA LEU A 323 13.64 -18.92 18.14
C LEU A 323 12.71 -19.96 18.78
N GLY A 324 11.48 -20.08 18.27
CA GLY A 324 10.50 -21.07 18.69
C GLY A 324 9.74 -20.70 19.97
N ALA A 325 9.56 -19.42 20.24
CA ALA A 325 8.66 -18.95 21.30
C ALA A 325 7.21 -19.37 21.03
N LYS A 326 6.40 -19.54 22.08
CA LYS A 326 4.96 -19.82 21.96
C LYS A 326 4.09 -18.56 22.02
N ALA A 327 4.57 -17.53 22.72
CA ALA A 327 3.89 -16.24 22.81
C ALA A 327 4.93 -15.14 23.06
N PHE A 328 4.57 -13.92 22.72
CA PHE A 328 5.39 -12.75 22.87
C PHE A 328 4.69 -11.70 23.74
N VAL A 329 5.35 -11.21 24.76
CA VAL A 329 4.80 -10.26 25.73
C VAL A 329 5.65 -8.99 25.71
N VAL A 330 5.01 -7.84 25.56
CA VAL A 330 5.67 -6.53 25.60
C VAL A 330 5.21 -5.76 26.82
N LEU A 331 6.14 -5.42 27.68
CA LEU A 331 5.90 -4.50 28.78
C LEU A 331 6.12 -3.08 28.31
N MET A 332 5.09 -2.24 28.42
CA MET A 332 5.10 -0.84 27.99
C MET A 332 5.19 0.09 29.20
N LYS A 333 5.86 1.24 29.06
CA LYS A 333 5.82 2.29 30.09
C LYS A 333 4.38 2.65 30.43
N ASP A 334 4.04 2.78 31.71
CA ASP A 334 2.63 2.95 32.13
C ASP A 334 1.87 4.09 31.45
N PRO A 335 2.47 5.31 31.22
CA PRO A 335 1.80 6.36 30.48
C PRO A 335 1.51 5.98 29.01
N ASP A 336 2.49 5.33 28.36
CA ASP A 336 2.39 4.92 26.95
C ASP A 336 1.33 3.83 26.79
N TYR A 337 1.33 2.85 27.71
CA TYR A 337 0.32 1.80 27.76
C TYR A 337 -1.08 2.36 27.94
N SER A 338 -1.26 3.30 28.86
CA SER A 338 -2.57 3.92 29.12
C SER A 338 -3.12 4.66 27.89
N THR A 339 -2.25 5.39 27.20
CA THR A 339 -2.60 6.11 25.97
C THR A 339 -2.94 5.14 24.86
N PHE A 340 -2.10 4.13 24.66
CA PHE A 340 -2.27 3.10 23.65
C PHE A 340 -3.55 2.27 23.89
N LYS A 341 -3.79 1.86 25.14
CA LYS A 341 -4.99 1.14 25.54
C LYS A 341 -6.26 1.92 25.23
N GLY A 342 -6.28 3.24 25.51
CA GLY A 342 -7.41 4.10 25.19
C GLY A 342 -7.80 4.08 23.70
N ARG A 343 -6.82 4.06 22.81
CA ARG A 343 -7.01 3.98 21.35
C ARG A 343 -7.40 2.58 20.90
N MET A 344 -6.68 1.56 21.38
CA MET A 344 -6.79 0.19 20.87
C MET A 344 -8.00 -0.57 21.41
N LYS A 345 -8.55 -0.20 22.57
CA LYS A 345 -9.74 -0.82 23.13
C LYS A 345 -10.86 -0.96 22.10
N PHE A 346 -11.11 0.10 21.34
CA PHE A 346 -12.17 0.14 20.34
C PHE A 346 -11.88 -0.82 19.17
N TYR A 347 -10.63 -0.82 18.67
CA TYR A 347 -10.25 -1.67 17.54
C TYR A 347 -10.20 -3.15 17.90
N MET A 348 -9.70 -3.49 19.10
CA MET A 348 -9.50 -4.86 19.52
C MET A 348 -10.81 -5.64 19.72
N MET A 349 -11.87 -4.94 20.17
CA MET A 349 -13.19 -5.54 20.39
C MET A 349 -14.06 -5.56 19.13
N ARG A 350 -13.59 -4.97 18.04
CA ARG A 350 -14.30 -5.03 16.75
C ARG A 350 -14.05 -6.34 16.04
N LYS A 351 -15.05 -6.71 15.27
CA LYS A 351 -14.96 -7.80 14.30
C LYS A 351 -13.88 -7.44 13.27
N SER A 352 -12.87 -8.26 13.14
CA SER A 352 -11.81 -8.15 12.12
C SER A 352 -12.06 -9.17 11.02
N THR A 353 -11.83 -8.82 9.79
CA THR A 353 -11.91 -9.74 8.65
C THR A 353 -10.57 -9.76 7.93
N VAL A 354 -10.06 -10.94 7.63
CA VAL A 354 -8.79 -11.16 6.94
C VAL A 354 -8.93 -12.28 5.91
N LEU A 355 -7.97 -12.40 5.01
CA LEU A 355 -7.90 -13.53 4.09
C LEU A 355 -7.69 -14.85 4.85
N ASN A 356 -8.52 -15.83 4.53
CA ASN A 356 -8.33 -17.20 5.02
C ASN A 356 -7.31 -17.90 4.10
N ARG A 357 -6.05 -17.63 4.35
CA ARG A 357 -4.95 -18.31 3.68
C ARG A 357 -4.78 -19.66 4.35
N ASN A 358 -5.22 -20.74 3.70
CA ASN A 358 -4.84 -22.09 4.11
C ASN A 358 -3.33 -22.23 3.93
N LYS A 359 -2.57 -21.79 4.92
CA LYS A 359 -1.13 -21.97 4.96
C LYS A 359 -0.85 -23.38 5.48
N ASP A 360 -0.78 -24.34 4.55
CA ASP A 360 -0.13 -25.62 4.86
C ASP A 360 1.36 -25.31 5.14
N GLY A 361 1.71 -25.15 6.42
CA GLY A 361 3.08 -25.12 6.90
C GLY A 361 3.70 -23.77 7.29
N GLU A 362 3.11 -22.62 7.01
CA GLU A 362 3.54 -21.35 7.62
C GLU A 362 2.62 -21.03 8.80
N GLY A 363 3.12 -21.20 10.01
CA GLY A 363 2.39 -20.92 11.25
C GLY A 363 1.90 -19.48 11.30
N SER A 364 0.70 -19.28 11.85
CA SER A 364 0.26 -17.97 12.30
C SER A 364 1.34 -17.38 13.21
N ALA A 365 1.68 -16.09 13.04
CA ALA A 365 2.63 -15.42 13.92
C ALA A 365 2.20 -15.61 15.39
N ILE A 366 3.17 -15.85 16.29
CA ILE A 366 2.88 -16.05 17.71
C ILE A 366 2.08 -14.87 18.29
N PRO A 367 1.12 -15.11 19.19
CA PRO A 367 0.31 -14.07 19.79
C PRO A 367 1.17 -13.07 20.56
N THR A 368 0.81 -11.79 20.43
CA THR A 368 1.50 -10.68 21.09
C THR A 368 0.60 -10.07 22.15
N PHE A 369 1.06 -10.10 23.40
CA PHE A 369 0.40 -9.50 24.55
C PHE A 369 1.08 -8.20 24.94
N LEU A 370 0.31 -7.16 25.19
CA LEU A 370 0.80 -5.87 25.65
C LEU A 370 0.28 -5.61 27.06
N LEU A 371 1.17 -5.34 27.99
CA LEU A 371 0.87 -5.04 29.38
C LEU A 371 1.65 -3.81 29.84
N SER A 372 1.23 -3.22 30.94
CA SER A 372 1.98 -2.14 31.57
C SER A 372 3.24 -2.65 32.27
N ASP A 373 4.24 -1.79 32.42
CA ASP A 373 5.45 -2.09 33.21
C ASP A 373 5.10 -2.58 34.62
N LYS A 374 4.08 -2.00 35.23
CA LYS A 374 3.62 -2.37 36.57
C LYS A 374 3.15 -3.82 36.67
N SER A 375 2.52 -4.34 35.61
CA SER A 375 2.10 -5.75 35.57
C SER A 375 3.29 -6.71 35.56
N GLY A 376 4.43 -6.29 35.01
CA GLY A 376 5.65 -7.09 34.94
C GLY A 376 6.58 -7.00 36.14
N ASP A 377 6.29 -6.16 37.14
CA ASP A 377 7.20 -5.92 38.27
C ASP A 377 7.54 -7.18 39.06
N ASP A 378 6.54 -8.00 39.39
CA ASP A 378 6.74 -9.26 40.13
C ASP A 378 7.50 -10.28 39.27
N TRP A 379 7.21 -10.34 37.99
CA TRP A 379 7.84 -11.28 37.07
C TRP A 379 9.34 -11.01 36.94
N VAL A 380 9.70 -9.75 36.71
CA VAL A 380 11.08 -9.31 36.55
C VAL A 380 11.84 -9.40 37.89
N SER A 381 11.15 -9.17 39.02
CA SER A 381 11.78 -9.26 40.35
C SER A 381 12.19 -10.68 40.73
N SER A 382 11.60 -11.71 40.11
CA SER A 382 12.00 -13.10 40.29
C SER A 382 13.40 -13.41 39.72
N ILE A 383 13.89 -12.57 38.81
CA ILE A 383 15.22 -12.70 38.22
C ILE A 383 16.28 -12.14 39.18
N LYS A 384 17.28 -12.92 39.48
CA LYS A 384 18.37 -12.52 40.42
C LYS A 384 19.02 -11.19 40.03
N GLY A 385 18.92 -10.21 40.92
CA GLY A 385 19.55 -8.88 40.77
C GLY A 385 18.68 -7.83 40.07
N LEU A 386 17.44 -8.20 39.69
CA LEU A 386 16.38 -7.27 39.23
C LEU A 386 15.43 -6.95 40.38
N LYS A 387 14.66 -5.87 40.25
CA LYS A 387 13.68 -5.43 41.27
C LYS A 387 12.33 -5.14 40.61
N THR A 388 12.19 -3.99 39.95
CA THR A 388 11.00 -3.59 39.21
C THR A 388 11.36 -3.33 37.75
N VAL A 389 10.38 -3.39 36.86
CA VAL A 389 10.56 -3.08 35.45
C VAL A 389 11.14 -1.66 35.27
N SER A 390 10.57 -0.66 35.95
CA SER A 390 11.05 0.72 35.90
C SER A 390 12.53 0.89 36.30
N LYS A 391 12.96 0.20 37.38
CA LYS A 391 14.38 0.20 37.78
C LYS A 391 15.27 -0.54 36.80
N THR A 392 14.75 -1.58 36.17
CA THR A 392 15.45 -2.34 35.11
C THR A 392 15.67 -1.46 33.88
N ARG A 393 14.63 -0.73 33.44
CA ARG A 393 14.75 0.27 32.34
C ARG A 393 15.80 1.33 32.65
N SER A 394 15.69 2.00 33.80
CA SER A 394 16.64 3.05 34.19
C SER A 394 18.09 2.56 34.27
N LYS A 395 18.30 1.29 34.60
CA LYS A 395 19.61 0.67 34.60
C LYS A 395 20.11 0.36 33.18
N ALA A 396 19.21 -0.11 32.32
CA ALA A 396 19.51 -0.40 30.93
C ALA A 396 19.82 0.88 30.13
N GLU A 397 19.05 1.95 30.30
CA GLU A 397 19.30 3.26 29.71
C GLU A 397 20.68 3.82 30.04
N LYS A 398 21.14 3.60 31.29
CA LYS A 398 22.49 4.03 31.73
C LYS A 398 23.63 3.16 31.20
N LYS A 399 23.36 1.88 30.91
CA LYS A 399 24.40 0.90 30.58
C LYS A 399 24.39 0.48 29.11
N GLY A 400 23.36 0.81 28.35
CA GLY A 400 23.16 0.35 27.00
C GLY A 400 22.82 -1.13 26.86
N VAL A 401 22.66 -1.85 27.98
CA VAL A 401 22.32 -3.29 28.00
C VAL A 401 21.32 -3.60 29.09
N CYS A 402 20.41 -4.52 28.82
CA CYS A 402 19.41 -5.00 29.77
C CYS A 402 19.80 -6.40 30.27
N PRO A 403 19.71 -6.68 31.58
CA PRO A 403 19.86 -8.05 32.08
C PRO A 403 18.71 -8.92 31.55
N THR A 404 19.02 -10.18 31.25
CA THR A 404 18.08 -11.19 30.75
C THR A 404 18.07 -12.39 31.69
N GLY A 405 17.02 -13.24 31.63
CA GLY A 405 16.96 -14.43 32.48
C GLY A 405 15.62 -15.15 32.43
N THR A 406 15.56 -16.27 33.14
CA THR A 406 14.31 -17.02 33.32
C THR A 406 13.46 -16.36 34.40
N ILE A 407 12.17 -16.20 34.14
CA ILE A 407 11.18 -15.73 35.10
C ILE A 407 10.68 -16.92 35.90
N ASP A 408 10.65 -16.82 37.24
CA ASP A 408 10.21 -17.90 38.15
C ASP A 408 8.69 -17.86 38.34
N HIS A 409 7.96 -17.75 37.22
CA HIS A 409 6.50 -17.86 37.16
C HIS A 409 6.12 -18.61 35.89
N LEU A 410 4.94 -19.23 35.92
CA LEU A 410 4.33 -19.87 34.77
C LEU A 410 3.26 -18.95 34.19
N TRP A 411 3.18 -18.94 32.86
CA TRP A 411 2.18 -18.22 32.08
C TRP A 411 1.11 -19.18 31.59
N SER A 412 -0.14 -18.80 31.68
CA SER A 412 -1.22 -19.39 30.91
C SER A 412 -2.10 -18.31 30.31
N HIS A 413 -2.76 -18.62 29.22
CA HIS A 413 -3.79 -17.73 28.68
C HIS A 413 -4.90 -18.52 28.01
N ASN A 414 -6.08 -17.93 28.04
CA ASN A 414 -7.23 -18.33 27.27
C ASN A 414 -7.87 -17.08 26.67
N ILE A 415 -7.86 -16.98 25.33
CA ILE A 415 -8.49 -15.89 24.58
C ILE A 415 -9.66 -16.48 23.81
N GLU A 416 -10.86 -16.11 24.21
CA GLU A 416 -12.10 -16.53 23.59
C GLU A 416 -12.33 -15.78 22.28
N MET A 417 -12.30 -16.49 21.16
CA MET A 417 -12.50 -15.96 19.82
C MET A 417 -13.79 -16.50 19.23
N GLY A 418 -14.64 -15.61 18.73
CA GLY A 418 -15.68 -15.99 17.76
C GLY A 418 -15.11 -15.87 16.36
N SER A 419 -15.15 -16.92 15.56
CA SER A 419 -14.70 -16.87 14.17
C SER A 419 -15.73 -17.44 13.21
N HIS A 420 -15.78 -16.88 12.00
CA HIS A 420 -16.67 -17.32 10.92
C HIS A 420 -15.94 -17.26 9.58
N LYS A 421 -15.86 -18.41 8.89
CA LYS A 421 -15.29 -18.52 7.55
C LYS A 421 -16.37 -18.30 6.50
N PHE A 422 -16.06 -17.48 5.52
CA PHE A 422 -16.97 -17.18 4.40
C PHE A 422 -16.16 -16.89 3.12
N LYS A 423 -16.86 -16.64 2.02
CA LYS A 423 -16.25 -16.30 0.74
C LYS A 423 -16.80 -14.96 0.28
N GLY A 424 -15.92 -14.00 0.08
CA GLY A 424 -16.22 -12.83 -0.73
C GLY A 424 -16.10 -13.15 -2.22
N LEU A 425 -16.56 -12.24 -3.08
CA LEU A 425 -16.55 -12.42 -4.53
C LEU A 425 -15.96 -11.19 -5.21
N ASN A 426 -14.79 -11.32 -5.85
CA ASN A 426 -14.40 -10.34 -6.86
C ASN A 426 -15.22 -10.62 -8.13
N VAL A 427 -15.83 -9.59 -8.72
CA VAL A 427 -16.62 -9.72 -9.96
C VAL A 427 -15.78 -9.26 -11.14
N LEU A 428 -15.64 -10.11 -12.16
CA LEU A 428 -14.71 -9.94 -13.26
C LEU A 428 -15.41 -10.02 -14.62
N ALA A 429 -15.26 -8.97 -15.43
CA ALA A 429 -15.76 -8.95 -16.82
C ALA A 429 -14.56 -8.75 -17.76
N TYR A 430 -14.28 -9.75 -18.58
CA TYR A 430 -13.16 -9.77 -19.49
C TYR A 430 -13.56 -9.43 -20.92
N LEU A 431 -12.87 -8.49 -21.54
CA LEU A 431 -13.01 -8.14 -22.94
C LEU A 431 -11.69 -8.43 -23.67
N PRO A 432 -11.67 -9.37 -24.63
CA PRO A 432 -10.44 -9.66 -25.38
C PRO A 432 -10.06 -8.49 -26.29
N GLY A 433 -8.77 -8.26 -26.42
CA GLY A 433 -8.22 -7.26 -27.32
C GLY A 433 -8.42 -7.61 -28.80
N SER A 434 -8.49 -6.60 -29.64
CA SER A 434 -8.70 -6.74 -31.10
C SER A 434 -7.39 -6.89 -31.88
N ASP A 435 -6.23 -6.56 -31.29
CA ASP A 435 -4.92 -6.66 -31.93
C ASP A 435 -4.32 -8.05 -31.67
N SER A 436 -3.85 -8.72 -32.71
CA SER A 436 -3.35 -10.09 -32.64
C SER A 436 -2.09 -10.29 -31.77
N ILE A 437 -1.38 -9.19 -31.46
CA ILE A 437 -0.18 -9.19 -30.61
C ILE A 437 -0.52 -8.62 -29.24
N LEU A 438 -1.15 -7.45 -29.21
CA LEU A 438 -1.43 -6.72 -27.98
C LEU A 438 -2.56 -7.35 -27.15
N GLN A 439 -3.37 -8.23 -27.70
CA GLN A 439 -4.43 -8.93 -26.94
C GLN A 439 -3.86 -9.80 -25.78
N GLU A 440 -2.59 -10.14 -25.81
CA GLU A 440 -1.91 -10.84 -24.71
C GLU A 440 -1.59 -9.90 -23.55
N GLU A 441 -1.60 -8.58 -23.76
CA GLU A 441 -1.42 -7.57 -22.72
C GLU A 441 -2.77 -7.21 -22.11
N LEU A 442 -2.80 -7.07 -20.78
CA LEU A 442 -4.01 -6.81 -20.01
C LEU A 442 -3.96 -5.43 -19.36
N VAL A 443 -5.01 -4.66 -19.55
CA VAL A 443 -5.32 -3.47 -18.76
C VAL A 443 -6.42 -3.85 -17.76
N VAL A 444 -6.20 -3.59 -16.48
CA VAL A 444 -7.19 -3.85 -15.43
C VAL A 444 -7.81 -2.53 -15.02
N ILE A 445 -9.12 -2.47 -14.91
CA ILE A 445 -9.88 -1.30 -14.42
C ILE A 445 -10.65 -1.77 -13.19
N THR A 446 -10.35 -1.16 -12.03
CA THR A 446 -10.86 -1.62 -10.74
C THR A 446 -11.70 -0.56 -10.03
N SER A 447 -12.63 -1.03 -9.21
CA SER A 447 -13.33 -0.31 -8.15
C SER A 447 -13.63 -1.31 -7.03
N HIS A 448 -14.03 -0.86 -5.84
CA HIS A 448 -14.60 -1.76 -4.86
C HIS A 448 -16.12 -1.56 -4.74
N TYR A 449 -16.84 -2.63 -4.47
CA TYR A 449 -18.30 -2.56 -4.37
C TYR A 449 -18.83 -2.76 -2.95
N ASP A 450 -17.97 -3.19 -2.01
CA ASP A 450 -18.34 -3.28 -0.60
C ASP A 450 -18.25 -1.90 0.07
N HIS A 451 -18.92 -1.78 1.24
CA HIS A 451 -18.85 -0.61 2.10
C HIS A 451 -19.03 -1.07 3.56
N ILE A 452 -19.23 -0.15 4.50
CA ILE A 452 -19.19 -0.44 5.94
C ILE A 452 -20.46 -1.07 6.52
N GLY A 453 -21.55 -1.17 5.75
CA GLY A 453 -22.75 -1.86 6.17
C GLY A 453 -23.64 -1.11 7.15
N ILE A 454 -24.22 -1.84 8.10
CA ILE A 454 -25.09 -1.29 9.13
C ILE A 454 -24.27 -1.04 10.39
N VAL A 455 -24.17 0.24 10.80
CA VAL A 455 -23.45 0.65 12.00
C VAL A 455 -24.44 1.31 12.97
N ASP A 456 -24.49 0.85 14.20
CA ASP A 456 -25.40 1.35 15.24
C ASP A 456 -26.88 1.39 14.83
N GLY A 457 -27.28 0.48 13.94
CA GLY A 457 -28.64 0.36 13.42
C GLY A 457 -28.95 1.24 12.23
N GLU A 458 -28.00 2.04 11.75
CA GLU A 458 -28.14 2.88 10.57
C GLU A 458 -27.41 2.26 9.37
N ILE A 459 -28.05 2.30 8.19
CA ILE A 459 -27.48 1.78 6.94
C ILE A 459 -26.56 2.85 6.34
N ASN A 460 -25.28 2.50 6.17
CA ASN A 460 -24.32 3.33 5.46
C ASN A 460 -24.34 2.94 3.99
N ASN A 461 -25.02 3.73 3.18
CA ASN A 461 -25.30 3.37 1.80
C ASN A 461 -24.09 3.45 0.85
N GLY A 462 -23.00 4.17 1.23
CA GLY A 462 -21.77 4.23 0.45
C GLY A 462 -21.99 4.63 -1.01
N ALA A 463 -22.65 5.77 -1.26
CA ALA A 463 -22.94 6.20 -2.62
C ALA A 463 -21.67 6.72 -3.31
N ASP A 464 -20.82 7.44 -2.58
CA ASP A 464 -19.54 7.95 -3.08
C ASP A 464 -18.45 6.90 -2.89
N ASP A 465 -18.33 6.35 -1.71
CA ASP A 465 -17.39 5.32 -1.29
C ASP A 465 -18.05 3.91 -1.28
N ASP A 466 -17.82 2.99 -2.23
CA ASP A 466 -17.36 3.29 -3.58
C ASP A 466 -18.45 2.91 -4.61
N GLY A 467 -19.69 3.35 -4.32
CA GLY A 467 -20.77 3.25 -5.28
C GLY A 467 -20.45 4.01 -6.58
N SER A 468 -19.83 5.20 -6.47
CA SER A 468 -19.49 6.06 -7.59
C SER A 468 -18.44 5.43 -8.51
N GLY A 469 -17.38 4.86 -7.99
CA GLY A 469 -16.39 4.12 -8.78
C GLY A 469 -16.96 2.84 -9.36
N THR A 470 -17.76 2.10 -8.59
CA THR A 470 -18.42 0.88 -9.06
C THR A 470 -19.27 1.15 -10.30
N VAL A 471 -20.15 2.16 -10.28
CA VAL A 471 -21.00 2.46 -11.46
C VAL A 471 -20.20 3.08 -12.61
N THR A 472 -19.09 3.75 -12.32
CA THR A 472 -18.18 4.23 -13.35
C THR A 472 -17.51 3.07 -14.09
N VAL A 473 -17.03 2.05 -13.39
CA VAL A 473 -16.47 0.84 -14.00
C VAL A 473 -17.55 0.09 -14.81
N MET A 474 -18.77 0.01 -14.32
CA MET A 474 -19.92 -0.55 -15.08
C MET A 474 -20.15 0.20 -16.39
N GLU A 475 -20.17 1.53 -16.36
CA GLU A 475 -20.41 2.36 -17.55
C GLU A 475 -19.24 2.28 -18.54
N LEU A 476 -18.00 2.28 -18.05
CA LEU A 476 -16.84 2.02 -18.90
C LEU A 476 -16.93 0.67 -19.59
N ALA A 477 -17.31 -0.39 -18.88
CA ALA A 477 -17.52 -1.70 -19.47
C ALA A 477 -18.57 -1.69 -20.58
N ARG A 478 -19.68 -0.94 -20.40
CA ARG A 478 -20.70 -0.75 -21.43
C ARG A 478 -20.12 -0.07 -22.67
N LEU A 479 -19.40 1.04 -22.50
CA LEU A 479 -18.82 1.79 -23.61
C LEU A 479 -17.77 0.96 -24.39
N TYR A 480 -16.92 0.23 -23.68
CA TYR A 480 -15.95 -0.68 -24.31
C TYR A 480 -16.62 -1.83 -25.06
N MET A 481 -17.72 -2.36 -24.52
CA MET A 481 -18.50 -3.41 -25.20
C MET A 481 -19.21 -2.87 -26.46
N GLU A 482 -19.75 -1.66 -26.44
CA GLU A 482 -20.32 -1.01 -27.64
C GLU A 482 -19.23 -0.76 -28.70
N ALA A 483 -18.06 -0.27 -28.29
CA ALA A 483 -16.93 -0.13 -29.21
C ALA A 483 -16.52 -1.48 -29.82
N HIS A 484 -16.52 -2.55 -29.02
CA HIS A 484 -16.21 -3.89 -29.48
C HIS A 484 -17.23 -4.41 -30.50
N LYS A 485 -18.54 -4.20 -30.26
CA LYS A 485 -19.62 -4.57 -31.19
C LYS A 485 -19.54 -3.80 -32.53
N ASP A 486 -19.09 -2.55 -32.48
CA ASP A 486 -18.85 -1.72 -33.67
C ASP A 486 -17.57 -2.12 -34.45
N GLY A 487 -16.79 -3.10 -33.96
CA GLY A 487 -15.50 -3.46 -34.55
C GLY A 487 -14.34 -2.53 -34.19
N ASN A 488 -14.56 -1.61 -33.23
CA ASN A 488 -13.58 -0.63 -32.74
C ASN A 488 -13.16 -0.94 -31.30
N GLY A 489 -13.16 -2.21 -30.91
CA GLY A 489 -12.77 -2.65 -29.57
C GLY A 489 -11.32 -2.29 -29.23
N PRO A 490 -10.96 -2.31 -27.94
CA PRO A 490 -9.60 -1.99 -27.50
C PRO A 490 -8.59 -2.94 -28.13
N ARG A 491 -7.39 -2.45 -28.42
CA ARG A 491 -6.32 -3.28 -28.99
C ARG A 491 -5.80 -4.29 -27.97
N ARG A 492 -5.64 -3.86 -26.71
CA ARG A 492 -5.28 -4.72 -25.57
C ARG A 492 -6.53 -5.31 -24.94
N SER A 493 -6.38 -6.45 -24.29
CA SER A 493 -7.42 -7.01 -23.47
C SER A 493 -7.70 -6.11 -22.26
N VAL A 494 -8.95 -6.04 -21.84
CA VAL A 494 -9.38 -5.26 -20.68
C VAL A 494 -10.12 -6.15 -19.68
N LEU A 495 -9.76 -6.05 -18.42
CA LEU A 495 -10.45 -6.68 -17.30
C LEU A 495 -11.11 -5.60 -16.44
N PHE A 496 -12.42 -5.59 -16.42
CA PHE A 496 -13.21 -4.79 -15.47
C PHE A 496 -13.40 -5.63 -14.22
N MET A 497 -12.93 -5.15 -13.07
CA MET A 497 -12.92 -5.91 -11.83
C MET A 497 -13.45 -5.07 -10.68
N ASN A 498 -14.61 -5.48 -10.14
CA ASN A 498 -15.13 -4.90 -8.90
C ASN A 498 -14.73 -5.81 -7.75
N VAL A 499 -13.85 -5.31 -6.88
CA VAL A 499 -13.28 -6.09 -5.77
C VAL A 499 -14.15 -6.02 -4.52
N VAL A 500 -13.99 -7.01 -3.64
CA VAL A 500 -14.64 -7.12 -2.34
C VAL A 500 -13.62 -6.96 -1.22
N GLY A 501 -14.04 -6.44 -0.08
CA GLY A 501 -13.21 -6.38 1.12
C GLY A 501 -12.15 -5.29 1.09
N GLU A 502 -12.38 -4.22 0.35
CA GLU A 502 -11.56 -3.01 0.39
C GLU A 502 -11.59 -2.41 1.79
N GLU A 503 -12.77 -2.21 2.36
CA GLU A 503 -13.05 -1.65 3.68
C GLU A 503 -12.51 -2.50 4.85
N LYS A 504 -12.08 -3.71 4.55
CA LYS A 504 -11.44 -4.62 5.51
C LYS A 504 -9.92 -4.71 5.31
N GLY A 505 -9.35 -3.88 4.43
CA GLY A 505 -7.92 -3.79 4.16
C GLY A 505 -7.52 -4.40 2.82
N LEU A 506 -8.20 -4.04 1.72
CA LEU A 506 -7.85 -4.39 0.34
C LEU A 506 -7.88 -5.91 0.04
N LEU A 507 -8.68 -6.70 0.79
CA LEU A 507 -8.59 -8.16 0.76
C LEU A 507 -8.83 -8.78 -0.61
N GLY A 508 -9.78 -8.25 -1.39
CA GLY A 508 -10.09 -8.76 -2.72
C GLY A 508 -9.00 -8.51 -3.74
N SER A 509 -8.41 -7.32 -3.75
CA SER A 509 -7.31 -6.96 -4.63
C SER A 509 -6.00 -7.67 -4.24
N GLU A 510 -5.74 -7.83 -2.93
CA GLU A 510 -4.64 -8.63 -2.41
C GLU A 510 -4.76 -10.10 -2.87
N TRP A 511 -5.96 -10.68 -2.72
CA TRP A 511 -6.22 -12.05 -3.17
C TRP A 511 -6.02 -12.22 -4.67
N TYR A 512 -6.48 -11.26 -5.48
CA TYR A 512 -6.26 -11.28 -6.92
C TYR A 512 -4.77 -11.20 -7.26
N SER A 513 -4.00 -10.39 -6.58
CA SER A 513 -2.56 -10.26 -6.79
C SER A 513 -1.80 -11.55 -6.48
N ASP A 514 -2.24 -12.30 -5.45
CA ASP A 514 -1.65 -13.60 -5.07
C ASP A 514 -2.15 -14.76 -5.95
N HIS A 515 -3.39 -14.66 -6.46
CA HIS A 515 -4.07 -15.70 -7.23
C HIS A 515 -4.69 -15.11 -8.50
N PRO A 516 -3.89 -14.53 -9.40
CA PRO A 516 -4.39 -13.84 -10.57
C PRO A 516 -5.05 -14.82 -11.54
N VAL A 517 -6.18 -14.41 -12.13
CA VAL A 517 -6.88 -15.22 -13.15
C VAL A 517 -6.25 -15.11 -14.52
N PHE A 518 -5.42 -14.09 -14.74
CA PHE A 518 -4.53 -13.92 -15.88
C PHE A 518 -3.10 -13.69 -15.37
N PRO A 519 -2.04 -14.12 -16.10
CA PRO A 519 -0.67 -13.91 -15.66
C PRO A 519 -0.35 -12.44 -15.35
N LEU A 520 0.16 -12.13 -14.14
CA LEU A 520 0.48 -10.76 -13.75
C LEU A 520 1.51 -10.09 -14.65
N GLU A 521 2.44 -10.88 -15.22
CA GLU A 521 3.43 -10.39 -16.18
C GLU A 521 2.80 -9.82 -17.46
N ASN A 522 1.57 -10.16 -17.76
CA ASN A 522 0.80 -9.63 -18.90
C ASN A 522 0.02 -8.36 -18.52
N THR A 523 -0.12 -8.06 -17.25
CA THR A 523 -0.81 -6.83 -16.80
C THR A 523 0.11 -5.62 -16.99
N VAL A 524 -0.27 -4.73 -17.91
CA VAL A 524 0.53 -3.55 -18.25
C VAL A 524 0.12 -2.31 -17.47
N ALA A 525 -1.13 -2.25 -16.99
CA ALA A 525 -1.64 -1.16 -16.18
C ALA A 525 -2.83 -1.62 -15.31
N ASN A 526 -2.98 -0.99 -14.15
CA ASN A 526 -4.19 -1.00 -13.35
C ASN A 526 -4.68 0.45 -13.17
N LEU A 527 -5.96 0.69 -13.45
CA LEU A 527 -6.64 1.95 -13.23
C LEU A 527 -7.67 1.74 -12.13
N ASN A 528 -7.38 2.25 -10.92
CA ASN A 528 -8.33 2.18 -9.81
C ASN A 528 -9.24 3.41 -9.83
N VAL A 529 -10.54 3.18 -9.70
CA VAL A 529 -11.59 4.21 -9.71
C VAL A 529 -12.27 4.13 -8.35
N ASP A 530 -12.10 5.17 -7.54
CA ASP A 530 -12.56 5.21 -6.17
C ASP A 530 -12.97 6.64 -5.79
N MET A 531 -14.16 6.80 -5.17
CA MET A 531 -14.72 8.07 -4.71
C MET A 531 -14.73 9.18 -5.78
N VAL A 532 -15.26 8.90 -6.96
CA VAL A 532 -15.30 9.84 -8.10
C VAL A 532 -16.63 10.61 -8.19
N GLY A 533 -17.51 10.49 -7.19
CA GLY A 533 -18.84 11.12 -7.17
C GLY A 533 -18.86 12.57 -6.70
N ARG A 534 -17.74 13.13 -6.27
CA ARG A 534 -17.62 14.50 -5.75
C ARG A 534 -16.45 15.24 -6.38
N VAL A 535 -16.64 16.53 -6.59
CA VAL A 535 -15.59 17.48 -6.92
C VAL A 535 -15.32 18.30 -5.67
N ASP A 536 -14.07 18.55 -5.31
CA ASP A 536 -13.77 19.49 -4.22
C ASP A 536 -14.01 20.94 -4.68
N GLU A 537 -14.18 21.87 -3.72
CA GLU A 537 -14.46 23.28 -4.04
C GLU A 537 -13.30 23.95 -4.82
N ALA A 538 -12.08 23.42 -4.70
CA ALA A 538 -10.90 23.94 -5.39
C ALA A 538 -10.86 23.53 -6.87
N HIS A 539 -11.61 22.50 -7.26
CA HIS A 539 -11.67 21.95 -8.63
C HIS A 539 -13.10 21.98 -9.20
N ALA A 540 -13.97 22.84 -8.66
CA ALA A 540 -15.37 22.93 -9.08
C ALA A 540 -15.55 23.42 -10.54
N ASP A 541 -14.53 24.04 -11.10
CA ASP A 541 -14.54 24.62 -12.47
C ASP A 541 -13.68 23.79 -13.47
N ASP A 542 -13.04 22.68 -13.03
CA ASP A 542 -12.33 21.74 -13.88
C ASP A 542 -13.30 20.72 -14.49
#